data_b6c56211f7d002ebc39391406a943bfd
#
_entry.id   b6c56211f7d002ebc39391406a943bfd
#
_cell.length_a   1.000
_cell.length_b   1.000
_cell.length_c   1.000
_cell.angle_alpha   90.00
_cell.angle_beta   90.00
_cell.angle_gamma   90.00
#
_symmetry.space_group_name_H-M   'P 1'
#
loop_
_entity.id
_entity.type
_entity.pdbx_description
1 polymer ?
#
loop_
_entity_poly.entity_id
_entity_poly.type
_entity_poly.pdbx_seq_one_letter_code
_entity_poly.pdbx_strand_id
1 'polypeptide(L)'
;RDPEMSRGLGDVYKRQQLDREVDVSRGCVLSVDSQVKIASTLTTTLLWMDDDELISGKNFFFKLGTKTIPGAVTKIEYAIDVNTGEQKPVETLSKNEIAVCKISLADKIVVDEFKKHKTMGEFILIDRVTNMTSACGVVENVNAEEHGLYEGRVDRKVRAAVKGQTAVTVEFIKSDKVNRAFVEDVEKVLHIDGRHTYLYAPAQGEDISLVLKHLHRAGIVVLLLVDKKQADSITNKNENYITNWSENGTEVEEVAAYIRKQSVYGEASVRNGNYI
;
A
#
# COMPACT_ATOMS: atom_id res chain seq x y z
N ARG A 1 45.46 12.57 -8.16
CA ARG A 1 45.49 13.66 -9.17
C ARG A 1 44.10 13.68 -9.82
N ASP A 2 43.27 14.66 -9.43
CA ASP A 2 41.98 14.85 -10.05
C ASP A 2 42.16 15.21 -11.53
N PRO A 3 41.49 14.55 -12.47
CA PRO A 3 41.50 15.00 -13.85
C PRO A 3 40.80 16.35 -13.90
N GLU A 4 41.41 17.29 -14.63
CA GLU A 4 40.85 18.63 -14.82
C GLU A 4 39.42 18.52 -15.35
N MET A 5 38.51 19.12 -14.58
CA MET A 5 37.09 19.14 -14.95
C MET A 5 36.88 20.12 -16.10
N SER A 6 36.34 19.65 -17.20
CA SER A 6 35.80 20.54 -18.21
C SER A 6 34.66 21.34 -17.63
N ARG A 7 34.72 22.66 -17.68
CA ARG A 7 33.66 23.59 -17.30
C ARG A 7 32.59 23.59 -18.36
N GLY A 8 31.78 22.54 -18.42
CA GLY A 8 30.60 22.42 -19.27
C GLY A 8 29.40 21.98 -18.47
N LEU A 9 28.19 22.27 -18.94
CA LEU A 9 26.90 21.80 -18.44
C LEU A 9 26.77 20.28 -18.70
N GLY A 10 27.55 19.47 -17.98
CA GLY A 10 27.50 18.00 -18.07
C GLY A 10 27.62 17.37 -16.69
N ASP A 11 26.96 16.24 -16.51
CA ASP A 11 27.03 15.45 -15.28
C ASP A 11 28.46 15.00 -15.01
N VAL A 12 28.95 15.29 -13.80
CA VAL A 12 30.27 14.84 -13.34
C VAL A 12 30.14 13.43 -12.81
N TYR A 13 30.58 12.43 -13.56
CA TYR A 13 30.70 11.05 -13.09
C TYR A 13 31.90 10.92 -12.16
N LYS A 14 31.65 10.58 -10.90
CA LYS A 14 32.70 10.21 -9.95
C LYS A 14 32.83 8.70 -9.89
N ARG A 15 34.01 8.15 -10.20
CA ARG A 15 34.35 6.76 -9.91
C ARG A 15 35.08 6.71 -8.59
N GLN A 16 34.60 5.85 -7.70
CA GLN A 16 35.24 5.62 -6.41
C GLN A 16 35.66 4.16 -6.32
N GLN A 17 36.84 3.91 -5.76
CA GLN A 17 37.27 2.59 -5.34
C GLN A 17 37.25 2.55 -3.82
N LEU A 18 36.74 1.44 -3.29
CA LEU A 18 36.81 1.19 -1.85
C LEU A 18 38.16 0.59 -1.53
N ASP A 19 38.69 0.88 -0.33
CA ASP A 19 39.96 0.38 0.18
C ASP A 19 39.93 -1.11 0.58
N ARG A 20 38.74 -1.70 0.56
CA ARG A 20 38.47 -3.12 0.85
C ARG A 20 37.36 -3.66 -0.02
N GLU A 21 37.31 -4.96 -0.20
CA GLU A 21 36.19 -5.64 -0.83
C GLU A 21 34.95 -5.55 0.05
N VAL A 22 33.90 -4.91 -0.46
CA VAL A 22 32.60 -4.80 0.16
C VAL A 22 31.56 -5.17 -0.91
N ASP A 23 30.66 -6.04 -0.55
CA ASP A 23 29.53 -6.41 -1.43
C ASP A 23 28.52 -5.26 -1.46
N VAL A 24 28.60 -4.45 -2.51
CA VAL A 24 27.73 -3.29 -2.75
C VAL A 24 26.87 -3.55 -3.97
N SER A 25 25.57 -3.66 -3.72
CA SER A 25 24.57 -3.87 -4.76
C SER A 25 23.70 -2.63 -4.97
N ARG A 26 22.87 -2.64 -6.01
CA ARG A 26 21.94 -1.54 -6.31
C ARG A 26 20.98 -1.33 -5.14
N GLY A 27 20.88 -0.10 -4.65
CA GLY A 27 20.05 0.30 -3.51
C GLY A 27 20.81 0.34 -2.17
N CYS A 28 22.08 -0.05 -2.14
CA CYS A 28 22.93 0.17 -0.98
C CYS A 28 23.30 1.66 -0.87
N VAL A 29 23.43 2.12 0.36
CA VAL A 29 23.90 3.46 0.70
C VAL A 29 25.21 3.33 1.45
N LEU A 30 26.25 4.00 0.96
CA LEU A 30 27.51 4.13 1.66
C LEU A 30 27.47 5.41 2.51
N SER A 31 27.63 5.28 3.80
CA SER A 31 27.63 6.40 4.73
C SER A 31 28.89 6.36 5.60
N VAL A 32 29.48 7.52 5.81
CA VAL A 32 30.58 7.72 6.76
C VAL A 32 30.04 7.96 8.18
N ASP A 33 28.79 8.43 8.27
CA ASP A 33 28.12 8.73 9.53
C ASP A 33 27.04 7.70 9.83
N SER A 34 26.98 7.25 11.09
CA SER A 34 25.97 6.28 11.57
C SER A 34 24.58 6.88 11.81
N GLN A 35 24.36 8.16 11.45
CA GLN A 35 23.10 8.86 11.70
C GLN A 35 22.01 8.59 10.66
N VAL A 36 22.28 7.81 9.59
CA VAL A 36 21.26 7.44 8.63
C VAL A 36 20.19 6.57 9.28
N LYS A 37 18.93 6.92 9.02
CA LYS A 37 17.78 6.19 9.56
C LYS A 37 17.37 5.06 8.61
N ILE A 38 16.84 4.00 9.19
CA ILE A 38 16.28 2.87 8.45
C ILE A 38 14.83 2.72 8.92
N ALA A 39 13.89 2.84 8.01
CA ALA A 39 12.46 2.78 8.33
C ALA A 39 11.63 2.17 7.21
N SER A 40 10.43 1.73 7.58
CA SER A 40 9.37 1.26 6.68
C SER A 40 8.10 2.10 6.75
N THR A 41 8.01 3.03 7.72
CA THR A 41 6.86 3.95 7.85
C THR A 41 7.36 5.39 7.83
N LEU A 42 6.75 6.19 6.97
CA LEU A 42 7.18 7.56 6.69
C LEU A 42 5.98 8.51 6.77
N THR A 43 6.22 9.70 7.32
CA THR A 43 5.33 10.84 7.14
C THR A 43 5.92 11.72 6.03
N THR A 44 5.13 11.99 5.01
CA THR A 44 5.60 12.62 3.78
C THR A 44 4.67 13.73 3.35
N THR A 45 5.22 14.77 2.72
CA THR A 45 4.46 15.72 1.92
C THR A 45 4.57 15.30 0.46
N LEU A 46 3.45 15.13 -0.23
CA LEU A 46 3.42 14.75 -1.64
C LEU A 46 2.54 15.67 -2.47
N LEU A 47 2.89 15.82 -3.73
CA LEU A 47 2.09 16.42 -4.79
C LEU A 47 1.49 15.28 -5.61
N TRP A 48 0.16 15.25 -5.69
CA TRP A 48 -0.55 14.29 -6.50
C TRP A 48 -0.63 14.74 -7.96
N MET A 49 -0.26 13.88 -8.91
CA MET A 49 -0.14 14.23 -10.33
C MET A 49 -1.02 13.37 -11.26
N ASP A 50 -1.62 12.29 -10.72
CA ASP A 50 -2.46 11.39 -11.48
C ASP A 50 -3.83 12.03 -11.78
N ASP A 51 -4.50 11.54 -12.85
CA ASP A 51 -5.87 11.94 -13.18
C ASP A 51 -6.89 11.29 -12.25
N ASP A 52 -6.60 10.07 -11.78
CA ASP A 52 -7.40 9.39 -10.77
C ASP A 52 -7.11 9.95 -9.38
N GLU A 53 -8.14 10.05 -8.54
CA GLU A 53 -7.97 10.52 -7.16
C GLU A 53 -7.12 9.56 -6.32
N LEU A 54 -6.28 10.13 -5.47
CA LEU A 54 -5.61 9.35 -4.42
C LEU A 54 -6.60 9.05 -3.30
N ILE A 55 -6.74 7.78 -3.00
CA ILE A 55 -7.51 7.27 -1.86
C ILE A 55 -6.59 6.57 -0.88
N SER A 56 -6.93 6.63 0.41
CA SER A 56 -6.21 5.89 1.43
C SER A 56 -6.21 4.39 1.15
N GLY A 57 -5.04 3.77 1.28
CA GLY A 57 -4.83 2.35 1.02
C GLY A 57 -4.49 1.98 -0.43
N LYS A 58 -4.37 2.93 -1.35
CA LYS A 58 -3.91 2.66 -2.71
C LYS A 58 -2.43 2.26 -2.70
N ASN A 59 -2.10 1.24 -3.49
CA ASN A 59 -0.78 0.62 -3.56
C ASN A 59 0.06 1.21 -4.69
N PHE A 60 1.34 1.45 -4.40
CA PHE A 60 2.31 2.01 -5.34
C PHE A 60 3.66 1.30 -5.24
N PHE A 61 4.52 1.49 -6.22
CA PHE A 61 5.95 1.37 -6.01
C PHE A 61 6.48 2.71 -5.51
N PHE A 62 7.13 2.66 -4.35
CA PHE A 62 7.87 3.77 -3.77
C PHE A 62 9.30 3.71 -4.28
N LYS A 63 9.75 4.76 -4.96
CA LYS A 63 11.11 4.85 -5.48
C LYS A 63 11.86 6.01 -4.85
N LEU A 64 12.93 5.68 -4.13
CA LEU A 64 13.87 6.63 -3.53
C LEU A 64 15.27 6.30 -4.04
N GLY A 65 15.89 7.24 -4.72
CA GLY A 65 17.19 7.02 -5.37
C GLY A 65 17.14 5.83 -6.33
N THR A 66 17.97 4.83 -6.07
CA THR A 66 18.06 3.60 -6.88
C THR A 66 17.18 2.45 -6.38
N LYS A 67 16.59 2.57 -5.17
CA LYS A 67 15.75 1.53 -4.58
C LYS A 67 14.29 1.74 -4.94
N THR A 68 13.62 0.68 -5.37
CA THR A 68 12.18 0.65 -5.64
C THR A 68 11.56 -0.49 -4.84
N ILE A 69 10.55 -0.18 -4.03
CA ILE A 69 9.86 -1.16 -3.18
C ILE A 69 8.35 -0.94 -3.20
N PRO A 70 7.54 -1.97 -2.99
CA PRO A 70 6.11 -1.82 -2.82
C PRO A 70 5.81 -0.99 -1.56
N GLY A 71 4.77 -0.16 -1.63
CA GLY A 71 4.27 0.61 -0.51
C GLY A 71 2.83 1.00 -0.71
N ALA A 72 2.22 1.55 0.34
CA ALA A 72 0.85 2.06 0.30
C ALA A 72 0.76 3.41 1.00
N VAL A 73 -0.05 4.31 0.47
CA VAL A 73 -0.50 5.50 1.20
C VAL A 73 -1.56 5.06 2.19
N THR A 74 -1.18 4.88 3.45
CA THR A 74 -2.07 4.31 4.48
C THR A 74 -3.08 5.33 5.00
N LYS A 75 -2.69 6.60 5.00
CA LYS A 75 -3.54 7.69 5.48
C LYS A 75 -3.18 9.01 4.82
N ILE A 76 -4.19 9.78 4.44
CA ILE A 76 -4.08 11.19 4.11
C ILE A 76 -4.37 11.95 5.40
N GLU A 77 -3.38 12.70 5.93
CA GLU A 77 -3.55 13.42 7.19
C GLU A 77 -4.33 14.72 6.95
N TYR A 78 -3.88 15.50 5.98
CA TYR A 78 -4.54 16.74 5.54
C TYR A 78 -3.96 17.22 4.19
N ALA A 79 -4.77 17.92 3.43
CA ALA A 79 -4.30 18.66 2.26
C ALA A 79 -3.82 20.07 2.65
N ILE A 80 -2.91 20.62 1.85
CA ILE A 80 -2.36 21.97 2.04
C ILE A 80 -2.86 22.83 0.88
N ASP A 81 -3.58 23.90 1.20
CA ASP A 81 -3.95 24.89 0.21
C ASP A 81 -2.71 25.71 -0.20
N VAL A 82 -2.34 25.60 -1.45
CA VAL A 82 -1.10 26.23 -1.97
C VAL A 82 -1.13 27.76 -1.95
N ASN A 83 -2.32 28.36 -1.90
CA ASN A 83 -2.48 29.82 -1.91
C ASN A 83 -2.44 30.41 -0.49
N THR A 84 -3.07 29.71 0.47
CA THR A 84 -3.22 30.21 1.84
C THR A 84 -2.28 29.53 2.82
N GLY A 85 -1.76 28.33 2.50
CA GLY A 85 -1.01 27.49 3.41
C GLY A 85 -1.88 26.79 4.46
N GLU A 86 -3.22 26.91 4.37
CA GLU A 86 -4.13 26.31 5.33
C GLU A 86 -4.19 24.79 5.16
N GLN A 87 -4.32 24.11 6.30
CA GLN A 87 -4.49 22.66 6.36
C GLN A 87 -5.97 22.32 6.34
N LYS A 88 -6.38 21.47 5.39
CA LYS A 88 -7.77 21.01 5.24
C LYS A 88 -7.85 19.51 5.42
N PRO A 89 -8.72 18.98 6.30
CA PRO A 89 -8.97 17.54 6.37
C PRO A 89 -9.63 17.08 5.07
N VAL A 90 -9.07 16.05 4.44
CA VAL A 90 -9.58 15.48 3.20
C VAL A 90 -9.50 13.95 3.26
N GLU A 91 -10.42 13.28 2.57
CA GLU A 91 -10.40 11.81 2.44
C GLU A 91 -9.70 11.35 1.15
N THR A 92 -9.72 12.19 0.12
CA THR A 92 -9.14 11.96 -1.20
C THR A 92 -8.31 13.14 -1.65
N LEU A 93 -7.40 12.96 -2.63
CA LEU A 93 -6.66 14.04 -3.26
C LEU A 93 -6.90 14.02 -4.76
N SER A 94 -7.26 15.15 -5.29
CA SER A 94 -7.36 15.40 -6.72
C SER A 94 -5.99 15.80 -7.30
N LYS A 95 -5.90 15.75 -8.63
CA LYS A 95 -4.70 16.17 -9.37
C LYS A 95 -4.25 17.59 -9.01
N ASN A 96 -2.93 17.75 -8.83
CA ASN A 96 -2.26 18.99 -8.42
C ASN A 96 -2.52 19.45 -6.98
N GLU A 97 -3.09 18.59 -6.14
CA GLU A 97 -3.19 18.88 -4.72
C GLU A 97 -1.94 18.38 -3.96
N ILE A 98 -1.60 19.12 -2.92
CA ILE A 98 -0.50 18.80 -2.01
C ILE A 98 -1.09 18.33 -0.68
N ALA A 99 -0.57 17.24 -0.14
CA ALA A 99 -1.01 16.73 1.16
C ALA A 99 0.12 16.13 1.97
N VAL A 100 -0.09 16.08 3.28
CA VAL A 100 0.70 15.27 4.19
C VAL A 100 0.05 13.91 4.33
N CYS A 101 0.86 12.87 4.06
CA CYS A 101 0.39 11.49 4.03
C CYS A 101 1.32 10.58 4.85
N LYS A 102 0.75 9.51 5.41
CA LYS A 102 1.50 8.39 5.92
C LYS A 102 1.67 7.33 4.84
N ILE A 103 2.91 6.89 4.64
CA ILE A 103 3.27 5.83 3.71
C ILE A 103 3.86 4.67 4.49
N SER A 104 3.36 3.46 4.25
CA SER A 104 3.95 2.23 4.74
C SER A 104 4.60 1.48 3.59
N LEU A 105 5.83 1.04 3.80
CA LEU A 105 6.66 0.33 2.83
C LEU A 105 6.73 -1.16 3.18
N ALA A 106 6.82 -2.00 2.16
CA ALA A 106 6.91 -3.45 2.33
C ALA A 106 8.24 -3.90 2.95
N ASP A 107 9.29 -3.10 2.84
CA ASP A 107 10.62 -3.37 3.37
C ASP A 107 11.22 -2.10 3.95
N LYS A 108 12.24 -2.23 4.78
CA LYS A 108 13.01 -1.11 5.32
C LYS A 108 13.92 -0.51 4.26
N ILE A 109 14.00 0.80 4.24
CA ILE A 109 14.93 1.54 3.39
C ILE A 109 15.78 2.49 4.24
N VAL A 110 16.96 2.78 3.72
CA VAL A 110 17.77 3.89 4.23
C VAL A 110 17.13 5.18 3.74
N VAL A 111 16.74 6.04 4.66
CA VAL A 111 15.97 7.26 4.39
C VAL A 111 16.30 8.33 5.43
N ASP A 112 16.21 9.59 5.06
CA ASP A 112 16.29 10.71 6.00
C ASP A 112 15.25 11.79 5.66
N GLU A 113 15.07 12.71 6.57
CA GLU A 113 14.22 13.88 6.35
C GLU A 113 14.82 14.73 5.21
N PHE A 114 14.00 15.14 4.27
CA PHE A 114 14.41 15.93 3.10
C PHE A 114 15.18 17.20 3.50
N LYS A 115 14.79 17.83 4.60
CA LYS A 115 15.47 19.04 5.12
C LYS A 115 16.92 18.77 5.52
N LYS A 116 17.26 17.54 5.91
CA LYS A 116 18.61 17.14 6.30
C LYS A 116 19.42 16.64 5.12
N HIS A 117 18.86 15.69 4.35
CA HIS A 117 19.52 15.08 3.21
C HIS A 117 18.53 14.98 2.03
N LYS A 118 18.61 15.93 1.10
CA LYS A 118 17.67 16.04 -0.04
C LYS A 118 17.53 14.72 -0.83
N THR A 119 18.66 14.15 -1.26
CA THR A 119 18.67 12.94 -2.09
C THR A 119 18.22 11.67 -1.36
N MET A 120 18.15 11.69 -0.03
CA MET A 120 17.66 10.59 0.80
C MET A 120 16.26 10.84 1.34
N GLY A 121 15.68 12.00 1.04
CA GLY A 121 14.36 12.39 1.49
C GLY A 121 13.38 12.71 0.34
N GLU A 122 13.79 12.58 -0.92
CA GLU A 122 12.94 12.78 -2.09
C GLU A 122 12.54 11.45 -2.71
N PHE A 123 11.29 11.34 -3.16
CA PHE A 123 10.79 10.09 -3.74
C PHE A 123 9.71 10.34 -4.78
N ILE A 124 9.39 9.29 -5.54
CA ILE A 124 8.22 9.24 -6.41
C ILE A 124 7.37 8.01 -6.07
N LEU A 125 6.05 8.13 -6.30
CA LEU A 125 5.11 7.03 -6.31
C LEU A 125 4.81 6.65 -7.75
N ILE A 126 4.92 5.37 -8.06
CA ILE A 126 4.68 4.80 -9.38
C ILE A 126 3.48 3.87 -9.25
N ASP A 127 2.47 4.07 -10.08
CA ASP A 127 1.32 3.17 -10.14
C ASP A 127 1.77 1.77 -10.56
N ARG A 128 1.25 0.75 -9.87
CA ARG A 128 1.68 -0.64 -10.05
C ARG A 128 1.12 -1.31 -11.30
N VAL A 129 0.07 -0.76 -11.87
CA VAL A 129 -0.61 -1.30 -13.04
C VAL A 129 -0.14 -0.60 -14.31
N THR A 130 -0.17 0.73 -14.30
CA THR A 130 0.18 1.56 -15.47
C THR A 130 1.68 1.81 -15.58
N ASN A 131 2.45 1.67 -14.48
CA ASN A 131 3.85 2.06 -14.34
C ASN A 131 4.10 3.57 -14.57
N MET A 132 3.06 4.38 -14.49
CA MET A 132 3.16 5.84 -14.57
C MET A 132 3.50 6.44 -13.20
N THR A 133 4.16 7.59 -13.21
CA THR A 133 4.42 8.32 -11.97
C THR A 133 3.14 9.05 -11.55
N SER A 134 2.59 8.66 -10.41
CA SER A 134 1.35 9.23 -9.86
C SER A 134 1.59 10.35 -8.85
N ALA A 135 2.75 10.38 -8.19
CA ALA A 135 3.10 11.45 -7.26
C ALA A 135 4.61 11.64 -7.14
N CYS A 136 5.00 12.84 -6.75
CA CYS A 136 6.33 13.12 -6.19
C CYS A 136 6.18 13.67 -4.78
N GLY A 137 7.18 13.45 -3.95
CA GLY A 137 7.10 13.91 -2.57
C GLY A 137 8.42 13.94 -1.82
N VAL A 138 8.33 14.43 -0.61
CA VAL A 138 9.48 14.56 0.30
C VAL A 138 9.13 13.99 1.67
N VAL A 139 10.13 13.42 2.31
CA VAL A 139 10.02 12.84 3.65
C VAL A 139 10.13 13.96 4.68
N GLU A 140 9.08 14.15 5.48
CA GLU A 140 9.04 15.12 6.58
C GLU A 140 9.55 14.49 7.88
N ASN A 141 9.14 13.25 8.14
CA ASN A 141 9.53 12.54 9.34
C ASN A 141 9.71 11.03 9.06
N VAL A 142 10.68 10.45 9.72
CA VAL A 142 11.01 9.02 9.64
C VAL A 142 10.58 8.35 10.95
N ASN A 143 9.58 7.50 10.88
CA ASN A 143 9.06 6.76 12.03
C ASN A 143 9.90 5.48 12.24
N ALA A 144 11.06 5.64 12.87
CA ALA A 144 12.06 4.56 13.02
C ALA A 144 11.68 3.48 14.05
N GLU A 145 10.65 3.69 14.87
CA GLU A 145 10.28 2.79 15.99
C GLU A 145 9.41 1.61 15.60
N GLU A 146 8.92 1.54 14.38
CA GLU A 146 8.16 0.39 13.90
C GLU A 146 9.09 -0.70 13.39
N HIS A 147 9.12 -1.83 14.11
CA HIS A 147 9.90 -3.02 13.78
C HIS A 147 9.68 -3.48 12.35
N GLY A 148 10.78 -3.77 11.66
CA GLY A 148 10.75 -4.25 10.28
C GLY A 148 9.97 -5.54 10.12
N LEU A 149 9.26 -5.61 9.00
CA LEU A 149 8.37 -6.71 8.64
C LEU A 149 9.10 -8.04 8.34
N TYR A 150 10.44 -8.02 8.27
CA TYR A 150 11.23 -9.15 7.77
C TYR A 150 12.25 -9.72 8.78
N GLU A 151 11.83 -10.03 9.99
CA GLU A 151 12.61 -10.91 10.87
C GLU A 151 11.88 -12.25 11.01
N GLY A 152 12.09 -13.18 10.06
CA GLY A 152 11.58 -14.54 10.20
C GLY A 152 10.74 -15.08 9.03
N ARG A 153 9.73 -15.91 9.35
CA ARG A 153 8.86 -16.57 8.36
C ARG A 153 7.93 -15.56 7.70
N VAL A 154 7.64 -15.75 6.40
CA VAL A 154 6.59 -15.03 5.69
C VAL A 154 5.23 -15.39 6.27
N ASP A 155 4.77 -14.60 7.20
CA ASP A 155 3.47 -14.74 7.86
C ASP A 155 2.38 -13.86 7.21
N ARG A 156 1.20 -13.80 7.83
CA ARG A 156 0.08 -12.97 7.39
C ARG A 156 0.43 -11.47 7.39
N LYS A 157 1.20 -11.01 8.39
CA LYS A 157 1.57 -9.58 8.52
C LYS A 157 2.50 -9.14 7.39
N VAL A 158 3.53 -9.97 7.11
CA VAL A 158 4.44 -9.75 6.00
C VAL A 158 3.69 -9.73 4.67
N ARG A 159 2.75 -10.66 4.45
CA ARG A 159 1.93 -10.70 3.23
C ARG A 159 1.03 -9.46 3.10
N ALA A 160 0.41 -9.02 4.20
CA ALA A 160 -0.42 -7.82 4.24
C ALA A 160 0.38 -6.57 3.88
N ALA A 161 1.57 -6.40 4.45
CA ALA A 161 2.46 -5.29 4.15
C ALA A 161 2.92 -5.26 2.70
N VAL A 162 3.42 -6.40 2.18
CA VAL A 162 3.88 -6.50 0.77
C VAL A 162 2.75 -6.20 -0.21
N LYS A 163 1.52 -6.60 0.12
CA LYS A 163 0.34 -6.35 -0.70
C LYS A 163 -0.27 -4.97 -0.45
N GLY A 164 0.10 -4.29 0.64
CA GLY A 164 -0.51 -3.03 1.07
C GLY A 164 -1.99 -3.16 1.42
N GLN A 165 -2.41 -4.36 1.87
CA GLN A 165 -3.81 -4.63 2.19
C GLN A 165 -3.97 -5.61 3.34
N THR A 166 -5.08 -5.49 4.06
CA THR A 166 -5.53 -6.48 5.03
C THR A 166 -6.52 -7.45 4.39
N ALA A 167 -6.37 -8.74 4.66
CA ALA A 167 -7.31 -9.74 4.19
C ALA A 167 -8.70 -9.53 4.83
N VAL A 168 -9.72 -9.40 4.00
CA VAL A 168 -11.12 -9.22 4.38
C VAL A 168 -11.97 -10.17 3.54
N THR A 169 -13.02 -10.74 4.13
CA THR A 169 -14.08 -11.43 3.36
C THR A 169 -15.33 -10.56 3.31
N VAL A 170 -15.82 -10.32 2.12
CA VAL A 170 -17.09 -9.63 1.89
C VAL A 170 -18.09 -10.63 1.35
N GLU A 171 -19.16 -10.86 2.12
CA GLU A 171 -20.22 -11.81 1.78
C GLU A 171 -21.28 -11.16 0.90
N PHE A 172 -21.51 -11.75 -0.27
CA PHE A 172 -22.56 -11.41 -1.21
C PHE A 172 -23.56 -12.54 -1.25
N ILE A 173 -24.80 -12.28 -0.82
CA ILE A 173 -25.89 -13.25 -0.93
C ILE A 173 -26.53 -13.11 -2.32
N LYS A 174 -26.56 -14.22 -3.06
CA LYS A 174 -27.15 -14.28 -4.39
C LYS A 174 -28.58 -13.78 -4.41
N SER A 175 -28.88 -12.87 -5.33
CA SER A 175 -30.21 -12.33 -5.62
C SER A 175 -30.25 -11.90 -7.08
N ASP A 176 -31.43 -11.42 -7.54
CA ASP A 176 -31.59 -10.93 -8.92
C ASP A 176 -30.61 -9.78 -9.25
N LYS A 177 -30.28 -8.93 -8.25
CA LYS A 177 -29.37 -7.80 -8.39
C LYS A 177 -27.92 -8.16 -8.08
N VAL A 178 -27.70 -9.07 -7.14
CA VAL A 178 -26.37 -9.52 -6.71
C VAL A 178 -26.11 -10.90 -7.31
N ASN A 179 -25.57 -10.91 -8.49
CA ASN A 179 -25.20 -12.10 -9.24
C ASN A 179 -23.68 -12.12 -9.48
N ARG A 180 -23.20 -13.14 -10.17
CA ARG A 180 -21.78 -13.31 -10.46
C ARG A 180 -21.20 -12.14 -11.26
N ALA A 181 -21.94 -11.64 -12.26
CA ALA A 181 -21.46 -10.53 -13.09
C ALA A 181 -21.26 -9.25 -12.26
N PHE A 182 -22.18 -8.95 -11.34
CA PHE A 182 -22.05 -7.83 -10.42
C PHE A 182 -20.76 -7.93 -9.57
N VAL A 183 -20.49 -9.10 -8.98
CA VAL A 183 -19.31 -9.29 -8.14
C VAL A 183 -18.03 -9.28 -8.98
N GLU A 184 -18.04 -9.76 -10.21
CA GLU A 184 -16.93 -9.65 -11.17
C GLU A 184 -16.64 -8.18 -11.53
N ASP A 185 -17.66 -7.33 -11.65
CA ASP A 185 -17.45 -5.89 -11.89
C ASP A 185 -16.85 -5.19 -10.67
N VAL A 186 -17.29 -5.52 -9.45
CA VAL A 186 -16.64 -5.05 -8.22
C VAL A 186 -15.18 -5.52 -8.15
N GLU A 187 -14.91 -6.78 -8.52
CA GLU A 187 -13.54 -7.32 -8.54
C GLU A 187 -12.65 -6.56 -9.51
N LYS A 188 -13.14 -6.22 -10.71
CA LYS A 188 -12.39 -5.44 -11.71
C LYS A 188 -11.97 -4.07 -11.16
N VAL A 189 -12.88 -3.34 -10.52
CA VAL A 189 -12.57 -2.03 -9.93
C VAL A 189 -11.49 -2.16 -8.86
N LEU A 190 -11.63 -3.11 -7.94
CA LEU A 190 -10.64 -3.36 -6.90
C LEU A 190 -9.29 -3.80 -7.46
N HIS A 191 -9.29 -4.57 -8.55
CA HIS A 191 -8.06 -5.03 -9.20
C HIS A 191 -7.32 -3.87 -9.89
N ILE A 192 -8.04 -2.95 -10.53
CA ILE A 192 -7.48 -1.71 -11.11
C ILE A 192 -6.84 -0.86 -10.00
N ASP A 193 -7.45 -0.81 -8.82
CA ASP A 193 -6.90 -0.13 -7.64
C ASP A 193 -5.69 -0.87 -7.00
N GLY A 194 -5.22 -1.94 -7.61
CA GLY A 194 -4.06 -2.72 -7.13
C GLY A 194 -4.38 -3.65 -5.96
N ARG A 195 -5.65 -3.94 -5.66
CA ARG A 195 -6.03 -4.93 -4.66
C ARG A 195 -5.83 -6.35 -5.19
N HIS A 196 -5.33 -7.22 -4.33
CA HIS A 196 -5.27 -8.66 -4.59
C HIS A 196 -6.57 -9.29 -4.12
N THR A 197 -7.47 -9.53 -5.06
CA THR A 197 -8.82 -10.04 -4.83
C THR A 197 -8.97 -11.48 -5.29
N TYR A 198 -9.99 -12.15 -4.80
CA TYR A 198 -10.44 -13.45 -5.30
C TYR A 198 -11.95 -13.59 -5.14
N LEU A 199 -12.65 -13.73 -6.27
CA LEU A 199 -14.06 -14.08 -6.28
C LEU A 199 -14.22 -15.56 -5.99
N TYR A 200 -14.76 -15.87 -4.81
CA TYR A 200 -14.99 -17.23 -4.37
C TYR A 200 -16.48 -17.57 -4.36
N ALA A 201 -16.87 -18.46 -5.24
CA ALA A 201 -18.21 -19.03 -5.32
C ALA A 201 -18.11 -20.54 -5.01
N PRO A 202 -18.33 -20.95 -3.76
CA PRO A 202 -18.11 -22.34 -3.33
C PRO A 202 -19.04 -23.32 -4.03
N ALA A 203 -18.50 -24.51 -4.30
CA ALA A 203 -19.29 -25.64 -4.76
C ALA A 203 -20.14 -26.21 -3.62
N GLN A 204 -21.12 -27.04 -3.97
CA GLN A 204 -21.97 -27.71 -2.98
C GLN A 204 -21.16 -28.70 -2.17
N GLY A 205 -21.20 -28.58 -0.83
CA GLY A 205 -20.47 -29.46 0.10
C GLY A 205 -19.00 -29.08 0.35
N GLU A 206 -18.55 -27.96 -0.18
CA GLU A 206 -17.19 -27.44 0.07
C GLU A 206 -17.09 -26.83 1.48
N ASP A 207 -15.96 -27.06 2.17
CA ASP A 207 -15.69 -26.42 3.47
C ASP A 207 -15.24 -24.96 3.26
N ILE A 208 -16.23 -24.07 3.23
CA ILE A 208 -16.02 -22.64 3.00
C ILE A 208 -15.08 -22.07 4.07
N SER A 209 -15.23 -22.44 5.33
CA SER A 209 -14.42 -21.89 6.43
C SER A 209 -12.93 -22.24 6.28
N LEU A 210 -12.63 -23.43 5.81
CA LEU A 210 -11.25 -23.86 5.56
C LEU A 210 -10.62 -23.07 4.41
N VAL A 211 -11.34 -22.89 3.30
CA VAL A 211 -10.85 -22.13 2.15
C VAL A 211 -10.63 -20.67 2.52
N LEU A 212 -11.56 -20.02 3.21
CA LEU A 212 -11.41 -18.66 3.70
C LEU A 212 -10.19 -18.49 4.61
N LYS A 213 -9.95 -19.45 5.51
CA LYS A 213 -8.76 -19.44 6.36
C LYS A 213 -7.45 -19.43 5.55
N HIS A 214 -7.38 -20.19 4.47
CA HIS A 214 -6.19 -20.22 3.60
C HIS A 214 -6.04 -18.92 2.81
N LEU A 215 -7.12 -18.38 2.24
CA LEU A 215 -7.11 -17.12 1.50
C LEU A 215 -6.74 -15.94 2.40
N HIS A 216 -7.24 -15.89 3.63
CA HIS A 216 -6.84 -14.89 4.62
C HIS A 216 -5.36 -14.99 5.00
N ARG A 217 -4.82 -16.20 5.18
CA ARG A 217 -3.39 -16.40 5.41
C ARG A 217 -2.54 -15.96 4.23
N ALA A 218 -3.08 -16.08 3.02
CA ALA A 218 -2.43 -15.59 1.80
C ALA A 218 -2.52 -14.05 1.65
N GLY A 219 -3.30 -13.34 2.50
CA GLY A 219 -3.47 -11.90 2.45
C GLY A 219 -4.36 -11.44 1.29
N ILE A 220 -5.40 -12.21 0.96
CA ILE A 220 -6.32 -11.96 -0.16
C ILE A 220 -7.61 -11.32 0.38
N VAL A 221 -8.14 -10.35 -0.35
CA VAL A 221 -9.50 -9.83 -0.17
C VAL A 221 -10.45 -10.77 -0.91
N VAL A 222 -11.36 -11.41 -0.17
CA VAL A 222 -12.26 -12.44 -0.72
C VAL A 222 -13.63 -11.83 -0.95
N LEU A 223 -14.11 -11.92 -2.19
CA LEU A 223 -15.47 -11.60 -2.59
C LEU A 223 -16.27 -12.91 -2.62
N LEU A 224 -16.96 -13.20 -1.52
CA LEU A 224 -17.62 -14.48 -1.28
C LEU A 224 -19.07 -14.42 -1.80
N LEU A 225 -19.35 -15.11 -2.90
CA LEU A 225 -20.68 -15.20 -3.49
C LEU A 225 -21.38 -16.50 -3.11
N VAL A 226 -22.34 -16.44 -2.21
CA VAL A 226 -23.03 -17.60 -1.61
C VAL A 226 -24.55 -17.48 -1.68
N ASP A 227 -25.25 -18.59 -1.57
CA ASP A 227 -26.66 -18.59 -1.25
C ASP A 227 -26.88 -18.47 0.29
N LYS A 228 -28.12 -18.22 0.71
CA LYS A 228 -28.46 -18.03 2.12
C LYS A 228 -28.11 -19.25 2.97
N LYS A 229 -28.28 -20.47 2.47
CA LYS A 229 -27.97 -21.71 3.21
C LYS A 229 -26.45 -21.86 3.44
N GLN A 230 -25.65 -21.54 2.40
CA GLN A 230 -24.20 -21.53 2.50
C GLN A 230 -23.73 -20.45 3.50
N ALA A 231 -24.29 -19.24 3.44
CA ALA A 231 -23.97 -18.16 4.37
C ALA A 231 -24.26 -18.53 5.84
N ASP A 232 -25.37 -19.20 6.11
CA ASP A 232 -25.76 -19.65 7.44
C ASP A 232 -24.87 -20.79 7.95
N SER A 233 -24.20 -21.54 7.07
CA SER A 233 -23.29 -22.63 7.45
C SER A 233 -21.90 -22.15 7.88
N ILE A 234 -21.54 -20.89 7.65
CA ILE A 234 -20.25 -20.34 7.97
C ILE A 234 -20.18 -20.00 9.47
N THR A 235 -19.40 -20.76 10.21
CA THR A 235 -19.34 -20.68 11.69
C THR A 235 -18.32 -19.67 12.23
N ASN A 236 -17.28 -19.33 11.47
CA ASN A 236 -16.16 -18.48 11.90
C ASN A 236 -16.18 -17.10 11.23
N LYS A 237 -17.22 -16.31 11.47
CA LYS A 237 -17.30 -14.92 11.01
C LYS A 237 -16.55 -14.03 12.04
N ASN A 238 -15.31 -13.70 11.74
CA ASN A 238 -14.48 -12.81 12.58
C ASN A 238 -14.67 -11.34 12.17
N GLU A 239 -13.99 -10.41 12.85
CA GLU A 239 -14.04 -8.97 12.57
C GLU A 239 -13.64 -8.57 11.13
N ASN A 240 -12.87 -9.41 10.42
CA ASN A 240 -12.52 -9.21 9.02
C ASN A 240 -13.54 -9.83 8.05
N TYR A 241 -14.71 -10.23 8.55
CA TYR A 241 -15.80 -10.80 7.79
C TYR A 241 -16.98 -9.81 7.76
N ILE A 242 -17.30 -9.33 6.58
CA ILE A 242 -18.40 -8.40 6.35
C ILE A 242 -19.59 -9.20 5.85
N THR A 243 -20.64 -9.26 6.66
CA THR A 243 -21.83 -10.04 6.34
C THR A 243 -22.77 -9.27 5.42
N ASN A 244 -23.35 -10.00 4.49
CA ASN A 244 -24.50 -9.61 3.67
C ASN A 244 -24.44 -8.21 3.08
N TRP A 245 -23.42 -7.94 2.27
CA TRP A 245 -23.28 -6.64 1.61
C TRP A 245 -24.51 -6.22 0.80
N SER A 246 -25.27 -7.17 0.23
CA SER A 246 -26.44 -6.90 -0.61
C SER A 246 -27.52 -6.05 0.06
N GLU A 247 -27.52 -5.94 1.39
CA GLU A 247 -28.42 -5.05 2.13
C GLU A 247 -27.96 -3.59 2.13
N ASN A 248 -26.70 -3.31 1.82
CA ASN A 248 -26.10 -1.98 1.91
C ASN A 248 -26.01 -1.22 0.59
N GLY A 249 -26.43 -1.81 -0.52
CA GLY A 249 -26.40 -1.19 -1.84
C GLY A 249 -25.95 -2.13 -2.97
N THR A 250 -26.17 -1.70 -4.19
CA THR A 250 -25.86 -2.47 -5.40
C THR A 250 -25.07 -1.66 -6.43
N GLU A 251 -24.55 -0.49 -6.06
CA GLU A 251 -23.68 0.29 -6.93
C GLU A 251 -22.23 -0.20 -6.79
N VAL A 252 -21.64 -0.58 -7.92
CA VAL A 252 -20.29 -1.20 -7.97
C VAL A 252 -19.23 -0.33 -7.29
N GLU A 253 -19.25 0.97 -7.57
CA GLU A 253 -18.27 1.91 -7.03
C GLU A 253 -18.39 2.10 -5.51
N GLU A 254 -19.61 2.14 -4.97
CA GLU A 254 -19.85 2.23 -3.52
C GLU A 254 -19.32 1.01 -2.79
N VAL A 255 -19.60 -0.18 -3.35
CA VAL A 255 -19.10 -1.44 -2.80
C VAL A 255 -17.59 -1.49 -2.84
N ALA A 256 -16.97 -1.13 -3.96
CA ALA A 256 -15.53 -1.11 -4.11
C ALA A 256 -14.88 -0.10 -3.14
N ALA A 257 -15.45 1.11 -3.00
CA ALA A 257 -14.98 2.13 -2.06
C ALA A 257 -15.01 1.64 -0.61
N TYR A 258 -16.09 0.99 -0.21
CA TYR A 258 -16.20 0.40 1.11
C TYR A 258 -15.14 -0.69 1.35
N ILE A 259 -15.00 -1.63 0.41
CA ILE A 259 -14.01 -2.71 0.51
C ILE A 259 -12.58 -2.14 0.58
N ARG A 260 -12.29 -1.11 -0.20
CA ARG A 260 -11.01 -0.37 -0.11
C ARG A 260 -10.75 0.11 1.32
N LYS A 261 -11.73 0.80 1.90
CA LYS A 261 -11.62 1.34 3.28
C LYS A 261 -11.39 0.24 4.31
N GLN A 262 -12.08 -0.88 4.21
CA GLN A 262 -11.97 -1.99 5.17
C GLN A 262 -10.69 -2.82 4.98
N SER A 263 -10.11 -2.82 3.79
CA SER A 263 -8.92 -3.61 3.46
C SER A 263 -7.62 -2.80 3.48
N VAL A 264 -7.62 -1.58 4.02
CA VAL A 264 -6.41 -0.76 4.17
C VAL A 264 -5.41 -1.46 5.09
N TYR A 265 -4.14 -1.48 4.68
CA TYR A 265 -3.04 -1.88 5.55
C TYR A 265 -2.67 -0.72 6.49
N GLY A 266 -2.65 -0.94 7.80
CA GLY A 266 -2.34 0.09 8.78
C GLY A 266 -2.32 -0.43 10.22
N GLU A 267 -2.14 0.44 11.19
CA GLU A 267 -2.03 0.12 12.62
C GLU A 267 -3.22 -0.71 13.17
N ALA A 268 -4.43 -0.50 12.64
CA ALA A 268 -5.60 -1.29 13.01
C ALA A 268 -5.47 -2.76 12.60
N SER A 269 -4.80 -3.07 11.49
CA SER A 269 -4.58 -4.44 11.01
C SER A 269 -3.52 -5.19 11.83
N VAL A 270 -2.67 -4.45 12.53
CA VAL A 270 -1.60 -5.01 13.38
C VAL A 270 -2.12 -5.33 14.78
N ARG A 271 -3.10 -4.58 15.30
CA ARG A 271 -3.66 -4.78 16.64
C ARG A 271 -4.40 -6.09 16.82
N ASN A 272 -4.92 -6.66 15.75
CA ASN A 272 -5.75 -7.86 15.79
C ASN A 272 -4.96 -9.16 15.51
N GLY A 273 -3.71 -9.22 15.93
CA GLY A 273 -2.78 -10.33 15.73
C GLY A 273 -3.03 -11.61 16.56
N ASN A 274 -4.17 -11.74 17.22
CA ASN A 274 -4.54 -12.93 17.99
C ASN A 274 -5.55 -13.79 17.22
N TYR A 275 -5.10 -14.48 16.17
CA TYR A 275 -5.85 -15.62 15.63
C TYR A 275 -4.90 -16.78 15.36
N ILE A 276 -5.07 -17.80 16.18
CA ILE A 276 -4.48 -19.13 16.14
C ILE A 276 -4.77 -19.81 14.80
#